data_79ae68ddeedf37f5a240c2541d84d320
#
_entry.id   79ae68ddeedf37f5a240c2541d84d320
#
_cell.length_a   1.000
_cell.length_b   1.000
_cell.length_c   1.000
_cell.angle_alpha   90.00
_cell.angle_beta   90.00
_cell.angle_gamma   90.00
#
_symmetry.space_group_name_H-M   'P 1'
#
loop_
_entity.id
_entity.type
_entity.pdbx_description
1 polymer ?
#
loop_
_entity_poly.entity_id
_entity_poly.type
_entity_poly.pdbx_seq_one_letter_code
_entity_poly.pdbx_strand_id
1 'polypeptide(L)'
;MTLSRREFSKSLFLAGLGCTAGLLPARNIKAAEPNIKAGTGIIDVHTHIGTYTDPKKNLSPEALLSWMDEHQIEKSVVLPLTSPESTKYLQTTESVLAAAKAYPDRLIPFCSVDPRTTHAGSVKALVDMLQAWVDQGAKGFGEHKVGLNFDDPLMMRVYEACQEVGIPLLFHIDTVRGKDVPGLKRLENALKTFPELNFIGHGPGWWASISGGLTPQELGGYPKSKVKPGGAIDDLMTRYPNIYGDLSAGSGANAISRDLVFGQEFLVRRQDRILFGTDYLAPGQQVPQFELFQKLELPDAVRSKIYRDNAIKLLKLT
;
A
#
# COMPACT_ATOMS: atom_id res chain seq x y z
N MET A 1 -4.92 58.68 -6.80
CA MET A 1 -4.53 59.04 -5.40
C MET A 1 -4.15 57.74 -4.70
N THR A 2 -2.89 57.49 -4.65
CA THR A 2 -2.24 56.33 -4.02
C THR A 2 -2.03 56.59 -2.55
N LEU A 3 -2.61 55.79 -1.67
CA LEU A 3 -2.32 55.84 -0.24
C LEU A 3 -1.39 54.66 0.12
N SER A 4 -0.23 55.03 0.72
CA SER A 4 0.89 54.16 1.02
C SER A 4 0.70 53.35 2.32
N ARG A 5 1.28 52.16 2.31
CA ARG A 5 1.42 51.22 3.47
C ARG A 5 2.36 51.76 4.55
N ARG A 6 1.95 52.75 5.34
CA ARG A 6 2.68 53.12 6.56
C ARG A 6 1.83 54.05 7.41
N GLU A 7 0.92 53.48 8.18
CA GLU A 7 0.34 54.13 9.38
C GLU A 7 -0.75 53.23 9.98
N PHE A 8 -0.34 52.17 10.66
CA PHE A 8 -1.17 51.54 11.69
C PHE A 8 -0.25 50.89 12.74
N SER A 9 0.35 51.77 13.54
CA SER A 9 1.04 51.36 14.75
C SER A 9 1.02 52.55 15.69
N LYS A 10 0.07 52.53 16.64
CA LYS A 10 0.21 53.08 18.01
C LYS A 10 -1.16 53.21 18.69
N SER A 11 -1.15 52.69 19.88
CA SER A 11 -2.13 52.95 20.97
C SER A 11 -3.18 51.86 21.18
N LEU A 12 -2.93 50.97 22.14
CA LEU A 12 -3.64 50.94 23.41
C LEU A 12 -2.89 50.11 24.46
N PHE A 13 -2.49 50.81 25.51
CA PHE A 13 -1.92 50.26 26.75
C PHE A 13 -3.04 50.10 27.80
N LEU A 14 -2.90 49.09 28.66
CA LEU A 14 -3.50 48.86 29.97
C LEU A 14 -4.91 48.24 30.03
N ALA A 15 -4.93 46.99 30.47
CA ALA A 15 -5.51 46.61 31.77
C ALA A 15 -5.12 45.19 32.09
N GLY A 16 -4.33 44.97 33.13
CA GLY A 16 -3.93 43.65 33.61
C GLY A 16 -5.04 43.00 34.44
N LEU A 17 -5.19 41.70 34.28
CA LEU A 17 -5.74 40.80 35.29
C LEU A 17 -5.00 39.47 35.12
N GLY A 18 -4.21 39.14 36.13
CA GLY A 18 -3.44 37.90 36.16
C GLY A 18 -4.34 36.69 36.33
N CYS A 19 -4.31 35.81 35.35
CA CYS A 19 -4.70 34.40 35.51
C CYS A 19 -3.43 33.57 35.35
N THR A 20 -2.90 33.09 36.46
CA THR A 20 -1.89 32.03 36.46
C THR A 20 -2.51 30.74 35.95
N ALA A 21 -2.46 30.53 34.64
CA ALA A 21 -2.75 29.22 34.05
C ALA A 21 -1.54 28.32 34.36
N GLY A 22 -1.70 27.40 35.30
CA GLY A 22 -0.77 26.33 35.55
C GLY A 22 -0.52 25.54 34.29
N LEU A 23 0.68 25.58 33.76
CA LEU A 23 1.16 24.67 32.72
C LEU A 23 1.18 23.27 33.32
N LEU A 24 0.14 22.46 32.98
CA LEU A 24 0.22 21.03 33.17
C LEU A 24 1.34 20.49 32.27
N PRO A 25 2.25 19.67 32.83
CA PRO A 25 3.29 19.07 32.01
C PRO A 25 2.65 18.23 30.92
N ALA A 26 3.07 18.48 29.66
CA ALA A 26 2.70 17.62 28.55
C ALA A 26 3.08 16.18 28.92
N ARG A 27 2.09 15.35 29.20
CA ARG A 27 2.29 13.91 29.32
C ARG A 27 2.78 13.44 27.95
N ASN A 28 4.06 13.12 27.86
CA ASN A 28 4.55 12.24 26.81
C ASN A 28 3.79 10.92 26.92
N ILE A 29 2.72 10.80 26.15
CA ILE A 29 2.09 9.52 25.90
C ILE A 29 3.10 8.80 24.97
N LYS A 30 4.04 8.05 25.55
CA LYS A 30 4.73 7.02 24.80
C LYS A 30 3.62 6.14 24.25
N ALA A 31 3.51 6.06 22.92
CA ALA A 31 2.68 5.08 22.26
C ALA A 31 3.02 3.73 22.90
N ALA A 32 2.02 3.00 23.36
CA ALA A 32 2.23 1.66 23.88
C ALA A 32 2.84 0.84 22.75
N GLU A 33 4.07 0.36 22.95
CA GLU A 33 4.72 -0.52 22.00
C GLU A 33 3.83 -1.73 21.77
N PRO A 34 3.54 -2.13 20.54
CA PRO A 34 2.80 -3.35 20.29
C PRO A 34 3.60 -4.49 20.93
N ASN A 35 2.97 -5.25 21.81
CA ASN A 35 3.58 -6.36 22.56
C ASN A 35 3.76 -7.55 21.60
N ILE A 36 4.70 -7.43 20.64
CA ILE A 36 5.05 -8.47 19.67
C ILE A 36 6.12 -9.33 20.33
N LYS A 37 5.77 -10.58 20.64
CA LYS A 37 6.73 -11.55 21.17
C LYS A 37 7.91 -11.71 20.23
N ALA A 38 9.12 -11.80 20.76
CA ALA A 38 10.34 -12.04 19.98
C ALA A 38 10.16 -13.27 19.05
N GLY A 39 10.44 -13.09 17.76
CA GLY A 39 10.25 -14.11 16.72
C GLY A 39 9.00 -13.94 15.84
N THR A 40 8.21 -12.89 16.05
CA THR A 40 7.00 -12.57 15.26
C THR A 40 7.07 -11.17 14.66
N GLY A 41 8.20 -10.82 14.02
CA GLY A 41 8.37 -9.53 13.36
C GLY A 41 7.34 -9.31 12.24
N ILE A 42 6.97 -8.04 12.02
CA ILE A 42 6.05 -7.66 10.95
C ILE A 42 6.77 -7.79 9.59
N ILE A 43 6.09 -8.35 8.59
CA ILE A 43 6.47 -8.24 7.19
C ILE A 43 5.57 -7.21 6.53
N ASP A 44 6.16 -6.08 6.15
CA ASP A 44 5.49 -5.02 5.43
C ASP A 44 5.52 -5.32 3.93
N VAL A 45 4.36 -5.54 3.31
CA VAL A 45 4.31 -5.92 1.89
C VAL A 45 4.33 -4.74 0.94
N HIS A 46 4.46 -3.49 1.45
CA HIS A 46 4.36 -2.32 0.59
C HIS A 46 5.20 -1.15 1.11
N THR A 47 6.38 -0.98 0.54
CA THR A 47 7.23 0.19 0.74
C THR A 47 7.88 0.61 -0.58
N HIS A 48 8.41 1.82 -0.62
CA HIS A 48 9.18 2.34 -1.74
C HIS A 48 10.50 2.93 -1.26
N ILE A 49 11.46 3.12 -2.16
CA ILE A 49 12.71 3.85 -1.95
C ILE A 49 12.87 4.91 -3.03
N GLY A 50 13.75 5.88 -2.79
CA GLY A 50 13.99 6.96 -3.75
C GLY A 50 13.08 8.16 -3.53
N THR A 51 12.87 8.93 -4.58
CA THR A 51 12.08 10.16 -4.55
C THR A 51 10.71 9.91 -5.20
N TYR A 52 9.63 10.21 -4.46
CA TYR A 52 8.28 10.07 -5.00
C TYR A 52 7.83 11.36 -5.73
N THR A 53 7.67 12.46 -5.04
CA THR A 53 7.19 13.72 -5.63
C THR A 53 8.03 14.94 -5.27
N ASP A 54 8.70 14.92 -4.12
CA ASP A 54 9.52 16.00 -3.58
C ASP A 54 10.99 15.56 -3.48
N PRO A 55 11.91 16.18 -4.23
CA PRO A 55 13.33 15.82 -4.19
C PRO A 55 13.97 15.92 -2.81
N LYS A 56 13.41 16.74 -1.92
CA LYS A 56 13.88 16.90 -0.55
C LYS A 56 13.47 15.75 0.37
N LYS A 57 12.59 14.89 -0.09
CA LYS A 57 12.05 13.74 0.66
C LYS A 57 12.47 12.42 0.03
N ASN A 58 13.74 12.34 -0.38
CA ASN A 58 14.30 11.08 -0.85
C ASN A 58 14.41 10.07 0.30
N LEU A 59 13.86 8.89 0.13
CA LEU A 59 13.95 7.78 1.08
C LEU A 59 15.05 6.82 0.62
N SER A 60 16.22 6.87 1.27
CA SER A 60 17.28 5.90 0.99
C SER A 60 16.97 4.53 1.61
N PRO A 61 17.61 3.44 1.14
CA PRO A 61 17.49 2.13 1.78
C PRO A 61 17.83 2.17 3.27
N GLU A 62 18.87 2.91 3.67
CA GLU A 62 19.31 3.04 5.08
C GLU A 62 18.26 3.78 5.92
N ALA A 63 17.65 4.83 5.36
CA ALA A 63 16.58 5.55 6.05
C ALA A 63 15.32 4.69 6.21
N LEU A 64 15.00 3.85 5.21
CA LEU A 64 13.93 2.87 5.32
C LEU A 64 14.24 1.85 6.42
N LEU A 65 15.46 1.30 6.48
CA LEU A 65 15.86 0.34 7.51
C LEU A 65 15.79 0.93 8.92
N SER A 66 16.25 2.17 9.12
CA SER A 66 16.13 2.85 10.41
C SER A 66 14.67 3.00 10.83
N TRP A 67 13.81 3.37 9.89
CA TRP A 67 12.37 3.49 10.14
C TRP A 67 11.72 2.13 10.44
N MET A 68 12.13 1.07 9.73
CA MET A 68 11.68 -0.30 10.01
C MET A 68 12.04 -0.74 11.43
N ASP A 69 13.27 -0.43 11.89
CA ASP A 69 13.74 -0.77 13.24
C ASP A 69 12.92 -0.03 14.31
N GLU A 70 12.61 1.24 14.10
CA GLU A 70 11.75 2.04 14.98
C GLU A 70 10.32 1.47 15.10
N HIS A 71 9.85 0.76 14.08
CA HIS A 71 8.48 0.23 14.01
C HIS A 71 8.40 -1.30 14.11
N GLN A 72 9.50 -1.97 14.48
CA GLN A 72 9.57 -3.43 14.64
C GLN A 72 9.21 -4.21 13.37
N ILE A 73 9.48 -3.64 12.20
CA ILE A 73 9.30 -4.30 10.91
C ILE A 73 10.55 -5.13 10.63
N GLU A 74 10.36 -6.45 10.53
CA GLU A 74 11.46 -7.39 10.28
C GLU A 74 11.93 -7.34 8.83
N LYS A 75 10.98 -7.41 7.89
CA LYS A 75 11.25 -7.35 6.45
C LYS A 75 10.25 -6.44 5.76
N SER A 76 10.69 -5.77 4.69
CA SER A 76 9.81 -4.98 3.83
C SER A 76 9.94 -5.38 2.38
N VAL A 77 8.81 -5.50 1.70
CA VAL A 77 8.77 -5.52 0.25
C VAL A 77 9.03 -4.12 -0.29
N VAL A 78 9.98 -3.99 -1.19
CA VAL A 78 10.28 -2.73 -1.88
C VAL A 78 9.77 -2.82 -3.32
N LEU A 79 8.90 -1.90 -3.68
CA LEU A 79 8.19 -1.86 -4.95
C LEU A 79 8.76 -0.76 -5.87
N PRO A 80 9.14 -1.07 -7.12
CA PRO A 80 9.44 -0.04 -8.11
C PRO A 80 8.19 0.71 -8.59
N LEU A 81 8.37 1.92 -9.09
CA LEU A 81 7.33 2.76 -9.70
C LEU A 81 7.80 3.16 -11.11
N THR A 82 7.28 2.49 -12.13
CA THR A 82 7.82 2.54 -13.49
C THR A 82 6.94 3.29 -14.50
N SER A 83 5.72 3.67 -14.11
CA SER A 83 4.79 4.38 -14.99
C SER A 83 4.77 5.88 -14.72
N PRO A 84 4.59 6.74 -15.74
CA PRO A 84 4.52 8.19 -15.56
C PRO A 84 3.35 8.65 -14.71
N GLU A 85 2.27 7.85 -14.61
CA GLU A 85 1.14 8.14 -13.74
C GLU A 85 1.39 7.75 -12.28
N SER A 86 2.41 6.93 -12.01
CA SER A 86 2.68 6.43 -10.66
C SER A 86 3.47 7.40 -9.80
N THR A 87 4.42 8.13 -10.39
CA THR A 87 5.33 9.02 -9.68
C THR A 87 5.90 10.10 -10.61
N LYS A 88 6.43 11.18 -10.02
CA LYS A 88 7.23 12.17 -10.77
C LYS A 88 8.64 11.69 -11.09
N TYR A 89 9.20 10.82 -10.27
CA TYR A 89 10.56 10.30 -10.39
C TYR A 89 10.48 8.77 -10.42
N LEU A 90 10.72 8.20 -11.58
CA LEU A 90 10.64 6.76 -11.78
C LEU A 90 11.64 6.02 -10.86
N GLN A 91 11.16 4.95 -10.26
CA GLN A 91 11.95 4.03 -9.43
C GLN A 91 12.04 2.71 -10.17
N THR A 92 13.24 2.37 -10.61
CA THR A 92 13.44 1.22 -11.50
C THR A 92 13.54 -0.09 -10.72
N THR A 93 13.26 -1.19 -11.37
CA THR A 93 13.49 -2.54 -10.84
C THR A 93 14.95 -2.74 -10.42
N GLU A 94 15.89 -2.24 -11.23
CA GLU A 94 17.32 -2.37 -10.96
C GLU A 94 17.72 -1.67 -9.65
N SER A 95 17.14 -0.49 -9.36
CA SER A 95 17.41 0.21 -8.09
C SER A 95 16.91 -0.57 -6.87
N VAL A 96 15.75 -1.22 -7.01
CA VAL A 96 15.15 -2.06 -5.96
C VAL A 96 15.96 -3.33 -5.75
N LEU A 97 16.37 -4.00 -6.84
CA LEU A 97 17.24 -5.18 -6.78
C LEU A 97 18.60 -4.87 -6.13
N ALA A 98 19.19 -3.72 -6.47
CA ALA A 98 20.45 -3.28 -5.87
C ALA A 98 20.31 -3.03 -4.36
N ALA A 99 19.23 -2.40 -3.91
CA ALA A 99 18.97 -2.19 -2.49
C ALA A 99 18.76 -3.53 -1.76
N ALA A 100 17.95 -4.43 -2.31
CA ALA A 100 17.73 -5.74 -1.70
C ALA A 100 19.01 -6.61 -1.67
N LYS A 101 19.86 -6.50 -2.69
CA LYS A 101 21.16 -7.17 -2.69
C LYS A 101 22.09 -6.66 -1.59
N ALA A 102 22.01 -5.37 -1.25
CA ALA A 102 22.77 -4.79 -0.13
C ALA A 102 22.22 -5.22 1.24
N TYR A 103 20.91 -5.47 1.34
CA TYR A 103 20.22 -5.80 2.60
C TYR A 103 19.30 -7.04 2.44
N PRO A 104 19.83 -8.22 2.09
CA PRO A 104 19.05 -9.39 1.67
C PRO A 104 18.15 -9.97 2.78
N ASP A 105 18.54 -9.77 4.04
CA ASP A 105 17.75 -10.25 5.19
C ASP A 105 16.59 -9.32 5.56
N ARG A 106 16.55 -8.10 5.01
CA ARG A 106 15.60 -7.05 5.39
C ARG A 106 14.69 -6.62 4.25
N LEU A 107 15.20 -6.54 3.02
CA LEU A 107 14.46 -6.03 1.87
C LEU A 107 14.12 -7.15 0.89
N ILE A 108 12.85 -7.24 0.53
CA ILE A 108 12.29 -8.20 -0.42
C ILE A 108 12.01 -7.44 -1.72
N PRO A 109 12.75 -7.66 -2.80
CA PRO A 109 12.56 -6.92 -4.04
C PRO A 109 11.35 -7.42 -4.81
N PHE A 110 10.54 -6.49 -5.30
CA PHE A 110 9.62 -6.72 -6.40
C PHE A 110 10.20 -6.15 -7.70
N CYS A 111 9.66 -6.57 -8.82
CA CYS A 111 9.97 -6.02 -10.13
C CYS A 111 8.74 -5.37 -10.75
N SER A 112 8.93 -4.45 -11.68
CA SER A 112 7.83 -3.85 -12.44
C SER A 112 8.33 -3.29 -13.76
N VAL A 113 7.42 -3.24 -14.74
CA VAL A 113 7.65 -2.59 -16.03
C VAL A 113 6.34 -1.94 -16.49
N ASP A 114 6.43 -0.79 -17.13
CA ASP A 114 5.29 -0.23 -17.83
C ASP A 114 5.04 -1.02 -19.13
N PRO A 115 3.88 -1.67 -19.29
CA PRO A 115 3.61 -2.53 -20.45
C PRO A 115 3.61 -1.78 -21.78
N ARG A 116 3.53 -0.45 -21.76
CA ARG A 116 3.55 0.40 -22.95
C ARG A 116 4.96 0.63 -23.47
N THR A 117 5.99 0.44 -22.65
CA THR A 117 7.41 0.67 -23.00
C THR A 117 8.10 -0.57 -23.53
N THR A 118 7.49 -1.75 -23.40
CA THR A 118 8.07 -2.98 -23.89
C THR A 118 7.92 -3.07 -25.41
N HIS A 119 9.04 -3.08 -26.14
CA HIS A 119 9.07 -3.50 -27.54
C HIS A 119 8.67 -4.96 -27.74
N ALA A 120 8.57 -5.68 -26.65
CA ALA A 120 8.09 -7.03 -26.57
C ALA A 120 6.59 -7.05 -26.78
N GLY A 121 6.16 -6.99 -28.00
CA GLY A 121 4.79 -7.29 -28.39
C GLY A 121 4.35 -8.71 -28.03
N SER A 122 5.18 -9.50 -27.34
CA SER A 122 4.90 -10.88 -26.99
C SER A 122 5.02 -11.13 -25.49
N VAL A 123 4.17 -12.00 -24.97
CA VAL A 123 4.22 -12.52 -23.59
C VAL A 123 5.58 -13.16 -23.31
N LYS A 124 6.15 -13.91 -24.27
CA LYS A 124 7.46 -14.54 -24.12
C LYS A 124 8.57 -13.56 -23.70
N ALA A 125 8.65 -12.39 -24.32
CA ALA A 125 9.70 -11.44 -23.96
C ALA A 125 9.47 -10.80 -22.58
N LEU A 126 8.20 -10.66 -22.14
CA LEU A 126 7.89 -10.30 -20.76
C LEU A 126 8.33 -11.41 -19.80
N VAL A 127 8.04 -12.67 -20.12
CA VAL A 127 8.47 -13.84 -19.33
C VAL A 127 9.99 -13.87 -19.19
N ASP A 128 10.73 -13.76 -20.31
CA ASP A 128 12.19 -13.76 -20.29
C ASP A 128 12.75 -12.63 -19.40
N MET A 129 12.16 -11.44 -19.46
CA MET A 129 12.55 -10.30 -18.64
C MET A 129 12.20 -10.51 -17.15
N LEU A 130 10.99 -10.97 -16.84
CA LEU A 130 10.58 -11.25 -15.46
C LEU A 130 11.42 -12.35 -14.85
N GLN A 131 11.70 -13.42 -15.61
CA GLN A 131 12.57 -14.50 -15.15
C GLN A 131 13.97 -14.01 -14.80
N ALA A 132 14.55 -13.14 -15.66
CA ALA A 132 15.86 -12.55 -15.37
C ALA A 132 15.89 -11.70 -14.08
N TRP A 133 14.78 -11.07 -13.68
CA TRP A 133 14.66 -10.37 -12.40
C TRP A 133 14.40 -11.32 -11.23
N VAL A 134 13.63 -12.38 -11.43
CA VAL A 134 13.44 -13.44 -10.42
C VAL A 134 14.76 -14.14 -10.11
N ASP A 135 15.58 -14.43 -11.11
CA ASP A 135 16.93 -15.00 -10.94
C ASP A 135 17.86 -14.07 -10.13
N GLN A 136 17.58 -12.77 -10.13
CA GLN A 136 18.25 -11.77 -9.29
C GLN A 136 17.59 -11.56 -7.90
N GLY A 137 16.53 -12.30 -7.59
CA GLY A 137 15.90 -12.32 -6.28
C GLY A 137 14.52 -11.67 -6.18
N ALA A 138 13.94 -11.15 -7.29
CA ALA A 138 12.58 -10.60 -7.25
C ALA A 138 11.55 -11.66 -6.81
N LYS A 139 10.67 -11.30 -5.89
CA LYS A 139 9.66 -12.20 -5.28
C LYS A 139 8.23 -11.94 -5.75
N GLY A 140 8.02 -10.90 -6.54
CA GLY A 140 6.71 -10.51 -7.06
C GLY A 140 6.82 -9.37 -8.06
N PHE A 141 5.70 -9.01 -8.66
CA PHE A 141 5.55 -7.92 -9.61
C PHE A 141 4.67 -6.81 -9.01
N GLY A 142 5.06 -5.54 -9.13
CA GLY A 142 4.33 -4.36 -8.65
C GLY A 142 5.26 -3.29 -8.03
N GLU A 143 4.76 -2.11 -7.68
CA GLU A 143 3.34 -1.72 -7.71
C GLU A 143 2.90 -1.50 -9.17
N HIS A 144 1.94 -2.30 -9.65
CA HIS A 144 1.41 -2.14 -10.99
C HIS A 144 0.37 -1.01 -11.03
N LYS A 145 0.85 0.19 -11.33
CA LYS A 145 0.15 1.47 -11.19
C LYS A 145 0.14 2.23 -12.51
N VAL A 146 -0.51 1.65 -13.51
CA VAL A 146 -0.49 2.11 -14.91
C VAL A 146 -1.83 2.76 -15.27
N GLY A 147 -1.80 3.83 -16.07
CA GLY A 147 -2.97 4.61 -16.52
C GLY A 147 -3.88 3.92 -17.54
N LEU A 148 -4.00 2.60 -17.49
CA LEU A 148 -4.82 1.77 -18.36
C LEU A 148 -6.04 1.20 -17.64
N ASN A 149 -7.00 0.64 -18.39
CA ASN A 149 -8.04 -0.20 -17.83
C ASN A 149 -7.43 -1.46 -17.26
N PHE A 150 -8.00 -2.00 -16.17
CA PHE A 150 -7.42 -3.16 -15.49
C PHE A 150 -7.34 -4.41 -16.39
N ASP A 151 -8.28 -4.56 -17.32
CA ASP A 151 -8.31 -5.64 -18.34
C ASP A 151 -7.86 -5.19 -19.74
N ASP A 152 -7.07 -4.11 -19.83
CA ASP A 152 -6.42 -3.71 -21.10
C ASP A 152 -5.53 -4.84 -21.63
N PRO A 153 -5.51 -5.10 -22.94
CA PRO A 153 -4.68 -6.18 -23.51
C PRO A 153 -3.19 -6.11 -23.15
N LEU A 154 -2.64 -4.90 -22.92
CA LEU A 154 -1.24 -4.75 -22.46
C LEU A 154 -1.08 -5.19 -20.99
N MET A 155 -2.07 -4.87 -20.15
CA MET A 155 -2.10 -5.32 -18.75
C MET A 155 -2.25 -6.84 -18.67
N MET A 156 -3.17 -7.41 -19.47
CA MET A 156 -3.41 -8.85 -19.49
C MET A 156 -2.17 -9.65 -19.89
N ARG A 157 -1.31 -9.14 -20.80
CA ARG A 157 -0.01 -9.78 -21.11
C ARG A 157 0.94 -9.82 -19.93
N VAL A 158 0.96 -8.76 -19.10
CA VAL A 158 1.77 -8.75 -17.87
C VAL A 158 1.25 -9.81 -16.90
N TYR A 159 -0.06 -9.93 -16.76
CA TYR A 159 -0.66 -10.95 -15.89
C TYR A 159 -0.32 -12.36 -16.34
N GLU A 160 -0.42 -12.62 -17.66
CA GLU A 160 -0.02 -13.89 -18.25
C GLU A 160 1.46 -14.21 -17.96
N ALA A 161 2.36 -13.23 -18.17
CA ALA A 161 3.77 -13.41 -17.88
C ALA A 161 4.06 -13.65 -16.39
N CYS A 162 3.39 -12.93 -15.49
CA CYS A 162 3.52 -13.16 -14.05
C CYS A 162 3.03 -14.55 -13.63
N GLN A 163 1.93 -15.04 -14.24
CA GLN A 163 1.43 -16.38 -14.00
C GLN A 163 2.42 -17.43 -14.50
N GLU A 164 2.97 -17.28 -15.71
CA GLU A 164 3.93 -18.23 -16.29
C GLU A 164 5.21 -18.30 -15.45
N VAL A 165 5.71 -17.17 -14.96
CA VAL A 165 6.90 -17.12 -14.07
C VAL A 165 6.56 -17.57 -12.64
N GLY A 166 5.29 -17.57 -12.24
CA GLY A 166 4.83 -18.03 -10.91
C GLY A 166 5.08 -17.05 -9.78
N ILE A 167 5.05 -15.74 -10.06
CA ILE A 167 5.19 -14.66 -9.08
C ILE A 167 3.87 -13.91 -8.86
N PRO A 168 3.52 -13.48 -7.62
CA PRO A 168 2.32 -12.70 -7.36
C PRO A 168 2.42 -11.29 -7.95
N LEU A 169 1.28 -10.66 -8.19
CA LEU A 169 1.18 -9.31 -8.73
C LEU A 169 0.44 -8.38 -7.76
N LEU A 170 1.12 -7.33 -7.28
CA LEU A 170 0.53 -6.25 -6.48
C LEU A 170 0.09 -5.12 -7.41
N PHE A 171 -1.20 -4.80 -7.38
CA PHE A 171 -1.82 -3.81 -8.25
C PHE A 171 -2.42 -2.64 -7.50
N HIS A 172 -2.48 -1.50 -8.17
CA HIS A 172 -3.19 -0.31 -7.73
C HIS A 172 -4.45 -0.08 -8.57
N ILE A 173 -5.58 0.16 -7.92
CA ILE A 173 -6.82 0.61 -8.57
C ILE A 173 -7.24 1.97 -8.03
N ASP A 174 -7.44 2.93 -8.92
CA ASP A 174 -8.14 4.18 -8.69
C ASP A 174 -8.82 4.68 -10.00
N THR A 175 -9.24 5.95 -10.05
CA THR A 175 -9.88 6.53 -11.25
C THR A 175 -8.91 6.87 -12.37
N VAL A 176 -7.59 6.83 -12.11
CA VAL A 176 -6.53 7.20 -13.06
C VAL A 176 -5.68 5.99 -13.45
N ARG A 177 -5.42 5.09 -12.49
CA ARG A 177 -4.46 3.97 -12.59
C ARG A 177 -5.16 2.65 -12.30
N GLY A 178 -4.88 1.63 -13.09
CA GLY A 178 -5.57 0.34 -12.97
C GLY A 178 -7.09 0.51 -13.01
N LYS A 179 -7.59 1.30 -13.99
CA LYS A 179 -8.97 1.78 -14.00
C LYS A 179 -9.99 0.65 -14.05
N ASP A 180 -10.93 0.67 -13.12
CA ASP A 180 -12.05 -0.26 -13.08
C ASP A 180 -13.38 0.51 -12.92
N VAL A 181 -14.47 -0.23 -12.84
CA VAL A 181 -15.84 0.28 -12.61
C VAL A 181 -16.36 -0.25 -11.27
N PRO A 182 -17.42 0.35 -10.68
CA PRO A 182 -18.06 -0.19 -9.49
C PRO A 182 -18.38 -1.67 -9.63
N GLY A 183 -18.02 -2.46 -8.62
CA GLY A 183 -18.10 -3.92 -8.66
C GLY A 183 -16.85 -4.62 -9.19
N LEU A 184 -15.79 -3.88 -9.57
CA LEU A 184 -14.47 -4.40 -9.98
C LEU A 184 -14.55 -5.44 -11.10
N LYS A 185 -15.35 -5.15 -12.13
CA LYS A 185 -15.65 -6.11 -13.21
C LYS A 185 -14.45 -6.43 -14.09
N ARG A 186 -13.55 -5.49 -14.28
CA ARG A 186 -12.31 -5.71 -15.04
C ARG A 186 -11.31 -6.55 -14.26
N LEU A 187 -11.18 -6.31 -12.95
CA LEU A 187 -10.42 -7.19 -12.07
C LEU A 187 -10.99 -8.59 -12.05
N GLU A 188 -12.34 -8.74 -11.98
CA GLU A 188 -12.97 -10.04 -12.04
C GLU A 188 -12.65 -10.79 -13.33
N ASN A 189 -12.58 -10.09 -14.48
CA ASN A 189 -12.15 -10.67 -15.74
C ASN A 189 -10.71 -11.21 -15.67
N ALA A 190 -9.78 -10.44 -15.08
CA ALA A 190 -8.40 -10.89 -14.89
C ALA A 190 -8.30 -12.10 -13.95
N LEU A 191 -9.03 -12.09 -12.82
CA LEU A 191 -9.06 -13.23 -11.88
C LEU A 191 -9.53 -14.54 -12.52
N LYS A 192 -10.53 -14.45 -13.40
CA LYS A 192 -11.04 -15.63 -14.15
C LYS A 192 -10.06 -16.12 -15.21
N THR A 193 -9.40 -15.18 -15.89
CA THR A 193 -8.48 -15.49 -16.99
C THR A 193 -7.17 -16.10 -16.47
N PHE A 194 -6.71 -15.67 -15.30
CA PHE A 194 -5.43 -16.09 -14.71
C PHE A 194 -5.62 -16.69 -13.30
N PRO A 195 -6.23 -17.89 -13.21
CA PRO A 195 -6.60 -18.49 -11.92
C PRO A 195 -5.40 -18.91 -11.05
N GLU A 196 -4.22 -19.08 -11.65
CA GLU A 196 -2.99 -19.45 -10.94
C GLU A 196 -2.15 -18.23 -10.54
N LEU A 197 -2.46 -17.03 -11.05
CA LEU A 197 -1.82 -15.79 -10.63
C LEU A 197 -2.44 -15.28 -9.33
N ASN A 198 -1.64 -15.12 -8.29
CA ASN A 198 -2.08 -14.44 -7.07
C ASN A 198 -2.03 -12.92 -7.27
N PHE A 199 -3.20 -12.29 -7.18
CA PHE A 199 -3.34 -10.84 -7.21
C PHE A 199 -3.38 -10.26 -5.80
N ILE A 200 -2.69 -9.14 -5.57
CA ILE A 200 -2.66 -8.42 -4.29
C ILE A 200 -3.23 -7.02 -4.51
N GLY A 201 -4.41 -6.77 -3.95
CA GLY A 201 -5.16 -5.54 -4.18
C GLY A 201 -4.75 -4.39 -3.28
N HIS A 202 -4.46 -3.25 -3.90
CA HIS A 202 -4.09 -1.99 -3.26
C HIS A 202 -4.77 -0.80 -3.93
N GLY A 203 -4.80 0.32 -3.22
CA GLY A 203 -5.25 1.62 -3.73
C GLY A 203 -6.69 1.99 -3.35
N PRO A 204 -7.07 3.27 -3.56
CA PRO A 204 -8.37 3.79 -3.15
C PRO A 204 -9.56 3.07 -3.77
N GLY A 205 -9.49 2.75 -5.06
CA GLY A 205 -10.57 2.06 -5.78
C GLY A 205 -10.78 0.63 -5.32
N TRP A 206 -9.69 -0.08 -5.04
CA TRP A 206 -9.76 -1.38 -4.40
C TRP A 206 -10.44 -1.26 -3.04
N TRP A 207 -9.89 -0.47 -2.12
CA TRP A 207 -10.40 -0.40 -0.74
C TRP A 207 -11.76 0.28 -0.58
N ALA A 208 -12.13 1.23 -1.45
CA ALA A 208 -13.50 1.74 -1.47
C ALA A 208 -14.51 0.62 -1.75
N SER A 209 -14.13 -0.34 -2.60
CA SER A 209 -14.98 -1.47 -3.03
C SER A 209 -15.26 -2.51 -1.95
N ILE A 210 -14.79 -2.31 -0.71
CA ILE A 210 -15.23 -3.08 0.47
C ILE A 210 -16.71 -2.82 0.77
N SER A 211 -17.26 -1.68 0.31
CA SER A 211 -18.67 -1.29 0.48
C SER A 211 -19.49 -1.55 -0.78
N GLY A 212 -20.72 -2.00 -0.60
CA GLY A 212 -21.70 -2.06 -1.68
C GLY A 212 -22.22 -0.67 -2.08
N GLY A 213 -22.78 -0.57 -3.29
CA GLY A 213 -23.48 0.61 -3.78
C GLY A 213 -22.58 1.81 -4.08
N LEU A 214 -21.30 1.57 -4.42
CA LEU A 214 -20.38 2.63 -4.81
C LEU A 214 -20.76 3.29 -6.13
N THR A 215 -20.55 4.60 -6.21
CA THR A 215 -20.55 5.37 -7.45
C THR A 215 -19.18 5.35 -8.12
N PRO A 216 -19.06 5.62 -9.43
CA PRO A 216 -17.77 5.72 -10.12
C PRO A 216 -16.81 6.74 -9.47
N GLN A 217 -17.34 7.84 -8.93
CA GLN A 217 -16.55 8.90 -8.28
C GLN A 217 -15.90 8.42 -6.97
N GLU A 218 -16.56 7.51 -6.24
CA GLU A 218 -16.06 6.98 -4.97
C GLU A 218 -14.89 6.01 -5.14
N LEU A 219 -14.67 5.46 -6.34
CA LEU A 219 -13.51 4.59 -6.63
C LEU A 219 -12.16 5.32 -6.55
N GLY A 220 -12.12 6.63 -6.62
CA GLY A 220 -10.88 7.42 -6.51
C GLY A 220 -10.66 8.02 -5.13
N GLY A 221 -11.49 7.70 -4.14
CA GLY A 221 -11.53 8.43 -2.88
C GLY A 221 -11.48 7.57 -1.63
N TYR A 222 -11.71 8.26 -0.50
CA TYR A 222 -11.77 7.68 0.84
C TYR A 222 -13.19 7.90 1.39
N PRO A 223 -14.15 7.01 1.09
CA PRO A 223 -15.53 7.15 1.57
C PRO A 223 -15.58 7.22 3.09
N LYS A 224 -16.39 8.15 3.63
CA LYS A 224 -16.51 8.36 5.08
C LYS A 224 -17.75 7.70 5.69
N SER A 225 -18.69 7.27 4.86
CA SER A 225 -19.88 6.56 5.32
C SER A 225 -19.54 5.17 5.83
N LYS A 226 -20.39 4.60 6.70
CA LYS A 226 -20.30 3.20 7.10
C LYS A 226 -20.31 2.27 5.88
N VAL A 227 -19.73 1.09 6.06
CA VAL A 227 -19.69 0.08 5.02
C VAL A 227 -21.09 -0.50 4.78
N LYS A 228 -21.53 -0.50 3.53
CA LYS A 228 -22.79 -1.13 3.11
C LYS A 228 -22.53 -2.59 2.70
N PRO A 229 -23.44 -3.53 3.00
CA PRO A 229 -23.35 -4.91 2.52
C PRO A 229 -23.22 -5.02 1.00
N GLY A 230 -22.63 -6.12 0.51
CA GLY A 230 -22.49 -6.38 -0.92
C GLY A 230 -21.27 -5.70 -1.57
N GLY A 231 -20.22 -5.44 -0.80
CA GLY A 231 -18.95 -4.95 -1.34
C GLY A 231 -18.26 -5.96 -2.26
N ALA A 232 -17.66 -5.45 -3.34
CA ALA A 232 -17.04 -6.30 -4.35
C ALA A 232 -15.83 -7.09 -3.81
N ILE A 233 -15.05 -6.53 -2.87
CA ILE A 233 -13.90 -7.22 -2.28
C ILE A 233 -14.34 -8.54 -1.61
N ASP A 234 -15.35 -8.48 -0.76
CA ASP A 234 -15.81 -9.66 0.00
C ASP A 234 -16.40 -10.72 -0.93
N ASP A 235 -17.14 -10.30 -1.97
CA ASP A 235 -17.67 -11.18 -3.01
C ASP A 235 -16.55 -11.83 -3.84
N LEU A 236 -15.60 -11.05 -4.33
CA LEU A 236 -14.46 -11.57 -5.10
C LEU A 236 -13.60 -12.53 -4.27
N MET A 237 -13.29 -12.20 -3.02
CA MET A 237 -12.55 -13.09 -2.11
C MET A 237 -13.32 -14.37 -1.77
N THR A 238 -14.64 -14.39 -1.91
CA THR A 238 -15.45 -15.61 -1.74
C THR A 238 -15.36 -16.52 -2.96
N ARG A 239 -15.43 -15.94 -4.15
CA ARG A 239 -15.48 -16.68 -5.41
C ARG A 239 -14.11 -17.06 -5.98
N TYR A 240 -13.07 -16.27 -5.68
CA TYR A 240 -11.73 -16.43 -6.24
C TYR A 240 -10.70 -16.65 -5.13
N PRO A 241 -9.97 -17.79 -5.14
CA PRO A 241 -8.94 -18.06 -4.13
C PRO A 241 -7.65 -17.24 -4.34
N ASN A 242 -7.44 -16.69 -5.53
CA ASN A 242 -6.24 -16.04 -5.99
C ASN A 242 -6.23 -14.50 -5.81
N ILE A 243 -7.06 -13.96 -4.89
CA ILE A 243 -7.07 -12.52 -4.57
C ILE A 243 -6.78 -12.27 -3.09
N TYR A 244 -5.83 -11.38 -2.83
CA TYR A 244 -5.37 -10.93 -1.52
C TYR A 244 -5.60 -9.43 -1.38
N GLY A 245 -5.56 -8.91 -0.15
CA GLY A 245 -5.65 -7.48 0.12
C GLY A 245 -4.44 -6.97 0.88
N ASP A 246 -3.79 -5.95 0.36
CA ASP A 246 -2.72 -5.18 1.01
C ASP A 246 -3.34 -3.99 1.75
N LEU A 247 -3.26 -4.00 3.09
CA LEU A 247 -3.85 -2.98 3.98
C LEU A 247 -3.11 -1.64 4.00
N SER A 248 -2.16 -1.43 3.13
CA SER A 248 -1.32 -0.24 3.12
C SER A 248 -2.06 1.05 2.76
N ALA A 249 -1.36 2.18 2.92
CA ALA A 249 -1.83 3.54 2.71
C ALA A 249 -3.04 3.96 3.57
N GLY A 250 -3.42 5.22 3.42
CA GLY A 250 -4.65 5.74 4.02
C GLY A 250 -5.93 5.06 3.51
N SER A 251 -5.90 4.46 2.31
CA SER A 251 -7.04 3.76 1.73
C SER A 251 -7.38 2.46 2.47
N GLY A 252 -6.38 1.64 2.79
CA GLY A 252 -6.56 0.43 3.59
C GLY A 252 -7.01 0.76 5.01
N ALA A 253 -6.35 1.73 5.64
CA ALA A 253 -6.76 2.20 6.98
C ALA A 253 -8.19 2.74 7.00
N ASN A 254 -8.58 3.57 6.01
CA ASN A 254 -9.94 4.11 5.89
C ASN A 254 -10.98 3.00 5.70
N ALA A 255 -10.70 2.00 4.89
CA ALA A 255 -11.65 0.90 4.62
C ALA A 255 -12.08 0.18 5.91
N ILE A 256 -11.13 0.00 6.84
CA ILE A 256 -11.36 -0.69 8.10
C ILE A 256 -11.86 0.27 9.20
N SER A 257 -11.23 1.46 9.32
CA SER A 257 -11.50 2.36 10.44
C SER A 257 -12.83 3.11 10.34
N ARG A 258 -13.35 3.35 9.11
CA ARG A 258 -14.64 4.07 8.92
C ARG A 258 -15.84 3.30 9.48
N ASP A 259 -15.69 2.00 9.71
CA ASP A 259 -16.66 1.13 10.38
C ASP A 259 -15.89 0.01 11.07
N LEU A 260 -15.42 0.28 12.30
CA LEU A 260 -14.53 -0.63 13.04
C LEU A 260 -15.16 -2.01 13.31
N VAL A 261 -16.47 -2.08 13.54
CA VAL A 261 -17.15 -3.36 13.77
C VAL A 261 -17.10 -4.21 12.51
N PHE A 262 -17.54 -3.66 11.39
CA PHE A 262 -17.46 -4.35 10.11
C PHE A 262 -16.01 -4.68 9.73
N GLY A 263 -15.10 -3.72 9.92
CA GLY A 263 -13.67 -3.88 9.59
C GLY A 263 -13.03 -5.03 10.36
N GLN A 264 -13.31 -5.15 11.66
CA GLN A 264 -12.81 -6.24 12.49
C GLN A 264 -13.38 -7.60 12.04
N GLU A 265 -14.69 -7.68 11.80
CA GLU A 265 -15.33 -8.88 11.27
C GLU A 265 -14.77 -9.28 9.90
N PHE A 266 -14.53 -8.31 9.02
CA PHE A 266 -13.92 -8.55 7.71
C PHE A 266 -12.49 -9.12 7.84
N LEU A 267 -11.66 -8.54 8.70
CA LEU A 267 -10.29 -9.01 8.92
C LEU A 267 -10.27 -10.44 9.49
N VAL A 268 -11.15 -10.77 10.42
CA VAL A 268 -11.28 -12.13 10.96
C VAL A 268 -11.76 -13.09 9.86
N ARG A 269 -12.76 -12.72 9.09
CA ARG A 269 -13.33 -13.57 8.01
C ARG A 269 -12.34 -13.80 6.89
N ARG A 270 -11.50 -12.80 6.55
CA ARG A 270 -10.53 -12.85 5.44
C ARG A 270 -9.08 -12.99 5.91
N GLN A 271 -8.85 -13.39 7.15
CA GLN A 271 -7.56 -13.44 7.81
C GLN A 271 -6.44 -14.13 7.01
N ASP A 272 -6.78 -15.13 6.19
CA ASP A 272 -5.80 -15.92 5.42
C ASP A 272 -5.35 -15.25 4.10
N ARG A 273 -5.92 -14.08 3.78
CA ARG A 273 -5.66 -13.36 2.50
C ARG A 273 -5.49 -11.86 2.68
N ILE A 274 -5.33 -11.39 3.90
CA ILE A 274 -5.00 -9.99 4.19
C ILE A 274 -3.53 -9.91 4.59
N LEU A 275 -2.87 -8.89 4.09
CA LEU A 275 -1.44 -8.63 4.28
C LEU A 275 -1.27 -7.27 4.95
N PHE A 276 -0.35 -7.17 5.89
CA PHE A 276 0.06 -5.89 6.46
C PHE A 276 0.96 -5.13 5.48
N GLY A 277 0.64 -3.88 5.23
CA GLY A 277 1.43 -2.98 4.42
C GLY A 277 1.31 -1.54 4.93
N THR A 278 2.31 -0.70 4.65
CA THR A 278 2.33 0.69 5.09
C THR A 278 2.23 1.70 3.96
N ASP A 279 2.75 1.41 2.78
CA ASP A 279 2.99 2.35 1.68
C ASP A 279 3.92 3.49 2.14
N TYR A 280 4.94 3.13 2.97
CA TYR A 280 5.95 4.11 3.39
C TYR A 280 6.87 4.45 2.22
N LEU A 281 6.87 5.72 1.83
CA LEU A 281 7.53 6.18 0.60
C LEU A 281 8.29 7.51 0.78
N ALA A 282 8.25 8.11 1.97
CA ALA A 282 8.94 9.37 2.23
C ALA A 282 9.24 9.55 3.73
N PRO A 283 10.40 10.13 4.09
CA PRO A 283 10.72 10.44 5.48
C PRO A 283 9.65 11.30 6.15
N GLY A 284 9.26 10.91 7.36
CA GLY A 284 8.26 11.61 8.17
C GLY A 284 6.80 11.38 7.76
N GLN A 285 6.54 10.45 6.85
CA GLN A 285 5.17 10.05 6.49
C GLN A 285 4.47 9.42 7.70
N GLN A 286 3.23 9.84 7.93
CA GLN A 286 2.37 9.20 8.93
C GLN A 286 1.77 7.91 8.36
N VAL A 287 1.86 6.83 9.13
CA VAL A 287 1.34 5.51 8.77
C VAL A 287 0.16 5.16 9.69
N PRO A 288 -1.08 5.31 9.22
CA PRO A 288 -2.27 5.13 10.05
C PRO A 288 -2.51 3.68 10.47
N GLN A 289 -1.85 2.70 9.85
CA GLN A 289 -1.99 1.29 10.17
C GLN A 289 -1.62 0.97 11.62
N PHE A 290 -0.56 1.58 12.14
CA PHE A 290 -0.13 1.31 13.52
C PHE A 290 -1.21 1.71 14.53
N GLU A 291 -1.80 2.90 14.39
CA GLU A 291 -2.89 3.36 15.25
C GLU A 291 -4.16 2.51 15.04
N LEU A 292 -4.46 2.14 13.80
CA LEU A 292 -5.60 1.29 13.48
C LEU A 292 -5.50 -0.06 14.19
N PHE A 293 -4.36 -0.75 14.08
CA PHE A 293 -4.19 -2.07 14.68
C PHE A 293 -4.14 -2.05 16.22
N GLN A 294 -3.86 -0.91 16.85
CA GLN A 294 -4.02 -0.73 18.30
C GLN A 294 -5.49 -0.68 18.72
N LYS A 295 -6.39 -0.21 17.86
CA LYS A 295 -7.83 -0.09 18.13
C LYS A 295 -8.61 -1.37 17.83
N LEU A 296 -8.02 -2.30 17.09
CA LEU A 296 -8.67 -3.54 16.67
C LEU A 296 -8.47 -4.63 17.72
N GLU A 297 -9.56 -5.24 18.15
CA GLU A 297 -9.57 -6.41 19.04
C GLU A 297 -9.51 -7.70 18.22
N LEU A 298 -8.34 -7.99 17.64
CA LEU A 298 -8.11 -9.18 16.83
C LEU A 298 -7.47 -10.28 17.70
N PRO A 299 -7.91 -11.55 17.55
CA PRO A 299 -7.21 -12.69 18.12
C PRO A 299 -5.75 -12.72 17.66
N ASP A 300 -4.81 -13.16 18.52
CA ASP A 300 -3.38 -13.22 18.20
C ASP A 300 -3.10 -14.02 16.93
N ALA A 301 -3.79 -15.14 16.73
CA ALA A 301 -3.66 -15.94 15.52
C ALA A 301 -4.05 -15.19 14.24
N VAL A 302 -5.08 -14.35 14.28
CA VAL A 302 -5.49 -13.51 13.16
C VAL A 302 -4.44 -12.43 12.90
N ARG A 303 -3.96 -11.81 13.97
CA ARG A 303 -2.91 -10.78 13.90
C ARG A 303 -1.61 -11.34 13.32
N SER A 304 -1.16 -12.52 13.74
CA SER A 304 0.02 -13.21 13.20
C SER A 304 -0.10 -13.46 11.69
N LYS A 305 -1.25 -13.97 11.25
CA LYS A 305 -1.49 -14.20 9.81
C LYS A 305 -1.35 -12.93 9.00
N ILE A 306 -2.00 -11.84 9.43
CA ILE A 306 -1.99 -10.55 8.72
C ILE A 306 -0.59 -9.92 8.72
N TYR A 307 0.08 -9.96 9.86
CA TYR A 307 1.38 -9.33 10.03
C TYR A 307 2.53 -10.08 9.35
N ARG A 308 2.40 -11.41 9.17
CA ARG A 308 3.55 -12.23 8.78
C ARG A 308 3.20 -13.45 7.93
N ASP A 309 2.38 -14.37 8.46
CA ASP A 309 2.31 -15.74 7.94
C ASP A 309 1.81 -15.79 6.50
N ASN A 310 0.85 -14.92 6.16
CA ASN A 310 0.33 -14.82 4.80
C ASN A 310 1.40 -14.33 3.82
N ALA A 311 2.21 -13.36 4.21
CA ALA A 311 3.32 -12.87 3.38
C ALA A 311 4.39 -13.94 3.18
N ILE A 312 4.78 -14.66 4.22
CA ILE A 312 5.73 -15.79 4.14
C ILE A 312 5.22 -16.81 3.13
N LYS A 313 3.97 -17.24 3.27
CA LYS A 313 3.35 -18.24 2.39
C LYS A 313 3.27 -17.76 0.95
N LEU A 314 2.75 -16.55 0.73
CA LEU A 314 2.50 -16.01 -0.60
C LEU A 314 3.81 -15.74 -1.37
N LEU A 315 4.81 -15.17 -0.69
CA LEU A 315 6.09 -14.80 -1.29
C LEU A 315 7.14 -15.91 -1.22
N LYS A 316 6.78 -17.08 -0.68
CA LYS A 316 7.67 -18.23 -0.51
C LYS A 316 8.98 -17.83 0.21
N LEU A 317 8.85 -17.09 1.32
CA LEU A 317 9.97 -16.67 2.15
C LEU A 317 10.42 -17.81 3.07
N THR A 318 11.71 -17.88 3.30
CA THR A 318 12.35 -18.85 4.22
C THR A 318 12.70 -18.17 5.55
#